data_13c2cdf4c209d854f6b9737e4b9114e7
#
_entry.id   13c2cdf4c209d854f6b9737e4b9114e7
#
_cell.length_a   1.000
_cell.length_b   1.000
_cell.length_c   1.000
_cell.angle_alpha   90.00
_cell.angle_beta   90.00
_cell.angle_gamma   90.00
#
_symmetry.space_group_name_H-M   'P 1'
#
loop_
_entity.id
_entity.type
_entity.pdbx_description
1 polymer ?
#
loop_
_entity_poly.entity_id
_entity_poly.type
_entity_poly.pdbx_seq_one_letter_code
_entity_poly.pdbx_strand_id
1 'polypeptide(L)'
;IYIVAKWGYRPNIAMWEFFNEIDNIKFRNEKNPIPDEAIVSWHEEMSTYLKGLDPYKHIVTTSISHRDIEGLNSVKNIDINQKHIYNNTDILSSEIVKYVEEFNKPYIIGEFGREWDWSKNFDDFSHEMDIDFKRGLWYGIFSPTPVTPMSWWWEYFDARGMTPYFRGVREINDRMLSAGKGKFESLTVNAGDFHAYGVKCGDEVYVYLYNPKNSTIITDIEIDLPGTVGNYRCESYEPAMRVYNEVDHIYAADGKITLKGEILGSNCELLYIISKK
;
A
#
# COMPACT_ATOMS: atom_id res chain seq x y z
N ILE A 1 -7.52 -25.69 16.46
CA ILE A 1 -8.21 -25.62 17.77
C ILE A 1 -7.30 -24.99 18.82
N TYR A 2 -6.13 -25.54 19.10
CA TYR A 2 -5.26 -25.13 20.21
C TYR A 2 -4.90 -23.63 20.16
N ILE A 3 -4.46 -23.12 19.02
CA ILE A 3 -4.04 -21.71 18.84
C ILE A 3 -5.22 -20.77 19.12
N VAL A 4 -6.38 -21.02 18.53
CA VAL A 4 -7.58 -20.22 18.72
C VAL A 4 -8.04 -20.24 20.19
N ALA A 5 -8.09 -21.41 20.81
CA ALA A 5 -8.50 -21.55 22.20
C ALA A 5 -7.53 -20.83 23.16
N LYS A 6 -6.22 -20.88 22.88
CA LYS A 6 -5.20 -20.30 23.76
C LYS A 6 -4.97 -18.81 23.55
N TRP A 7 -5.10 -18.33 22.32
CA TRP A 7 -4.66 -16.99 21.95
C TRP A 7 -5.77 -16.11 21.37
N GLY A 8 -6.89 -16.69 20.89
CA GLY A 8 -7.94 -15.95 20.19
C GLY A 8 -8.57 -14.81 20.98
N TYR A 9 -8.49 -14.82 22.33
CA TYR A 9 -8.99 -13.75 23.16
C TYR A 9 -8.07 -12.49 23.21
N ARG A 10 -6.89 -12.59 22.63
CA ARG A 10 -5.88 -11.53 22.71
C ARG A 10 -6.23 -10.36 21.79
N PRO A 11 -6.32 -9.11 22.30
CA PRO A 11 -6.70 -7.96 21.48
C PRO A 11 -5.63 -7.52 20.48
N ASN A 12 -4.43 -8.08 20.58
CA ASN A 12 -3.34 -7.83 19.64
C ASN A 12 -3.25 -8.81 18.48
N ILE A 13 -4.22 -9.75 18.37
CA ILE A 13 -4.40 -10.58 17.19
C ILE A 13 -5.39 -9.89 16.27
N ALA A 14 -4.95 -9.47 15.10
CA ALA A 14 -5.79 -8.82 14.10
C ALA A 14 -6.49 -9.84 13.19
N MET A 15 -5.76 -10.87 12.76
CA MET A 15 -6.24 -11.84 11.78
C MET A 15 -5.52 -13.18 11.91
N TRP A 16 -6.11 -14.20 11.27
CA TRP A 16 -5.52 -15.51 11.06
C TRP A 16 -5.13 -15.68 9.60
N GLU A 17 -3.91 -16.03 9.34
CA GLU A 17 -3.43 -16.40 8.02
C GLU A 17 -3.23 -17.91 7.93
N PHE A 18 -3.79 -18.53 6.87
CA PHE A 18 -3.68 -19.98 6.68
C PHE A 18 -2.32 -20.37 6.12
N PHE A 19 -1.92 -19.74 5.05
CA PHE A 19 -0.66 -20.04 4.37
C PHE A 19 0.05 -18.76 3.96
N ASN A 20 1.37 -18.83 4.09
CA ASN A 20 2.27 -17.92 3.42
C ASN A 20 2.56 -18.47 2.02
N GLU A 21 2.18 -17.73 0.98
CA GLU A 21 2.48 -18.04 -0.42
C GLU A 21 2.04 -19.45 -0.86
N ILE A 22 0.74 -19.74 -0.71
CA ILE A 22 0.18 -21.07 -1.01
C ILE A 22 0.40 -21.52 -2.46
N ASP A 23 0.54 -20.59 -3.40
CA ASP A 23 0.83 -20.88 -4.80
C ASP A 23 2.17 -21.58 -5.01
N ASN A 24 3.13 -21.39 -4.10
CA ASN A 24 4.45 -22.04 -4.15
C ASN A 24 4.41 -23.54 -3.94
N ILE A 25 3.30 -24.10 -3.48
CA ILE A 25 3.16 -25.55 -3.29
C ILE A 25 3.29 -26.32 -4.62
N LYS A 26 2.95 -25.69 -5.76
CA LYS A 26 3.16 -26.27 -7.09
C LYS A 26 4.64 -26.47 -7.44
N PHE A 27 5.47 -25.50 -7.09
CA PHE A 27 6.91 -25.55 -7.40
C PHE A 27 7.66 -26.62 -6.61
N ARG A 28 7.13 -26.97 -5.42
CA ARG A 28 7.78 -27.98 -4.56
C ARG A 28 7.39 -29.41 -4.88
N ASN A 29 6.38 -29.62 -5.70
CA ASN A 29 5.88 -30.94 -6.06
C ASN A 29 5.51 -31.05 -7.56
N GLU A 30 6.51 -30.82 -8.42
CA GLU A 30 6.33 -30.82 -9.88
C GLU A 30 5.81 -32.17 -10.43
N LYS A 31 6.14 -33.29 -9.75
CA LYS A 31 5.74 -34.64 -10.20
C LYS A 31 4.29 -34.96 -9.86
N ASN A 32 3.72 -34.32 -8.85
CA ASN A 32 2.34 -34.52 -8.43
C ASN A 32 1.77 -33.21 -7.86
N PRO A 33 1.52 -32.20 -8.72
CA PRO A 33 1.05 -30.89 -8.28
C PRO A 33 -0.35 -31.01 -7.66
N ILE A 34 -0.57 -30.24 -6.58
CA ILE A 34 -1.90 -30.09 -6.00
C ILE A 34 -2.73 -29.22 -6.95
N PRO A 35 -3.90 -29.67 -7.42
CA PRO A 35 -4.78 -28.87 -8.27
C PRO A 35 -5.28 -27.61 -7.57
N ASP A 36 -5.52 -26.53 -8.31
CA ASP A 36 -6.05 -25.27 -7.78
C ASP A 36 -7.40 -25.46 -7.10
N GLU A 37 -8.27 -26.29 -7.66
CA GLU A 37 -9.58 -26.65 -7.11
C GLU A 37 -9.47 -27.30 -5.73
N ALA A 38 -8.43 -28.11 -5.49
CA ALA A 38 -8.19 -28.71 -4.19
C ALA A 38 -7.72 -27.69 -3.16
N ILE A 39 -6.91 -26.71 -3.58
CA ILE A 39 -6.49 -25.58 -2.72
C ILE A 39 -7.71 -24.73 -2.34
N VAL A 40 -8.55 -24.37 -3.30
CA VAL A 40 -9.76 -23.58 -3.06
C VAL A 40 -10.72 -24.32 -2.14
N SER A 41 -11.03 -25.59 -2.42
CA SER A 41 -11.92 -26.42 -1.61
C SER A 41 -11.43 -26.56 -0.17
N TRP A 42 -10.12 -26.72 0.02
CA TRP A 42 -9.53 -26.74 1.36
C TRP A 42 -9.73 -25.41 2.11
N HIS A 43 -9.54 -24.29 1.42
CA HIS A 43 -9.73 -22.95 2.01
C HIS A 43 -11.21 -22.69 2.35
N GLU A 44 -12.15 -23.16 1.54
CA GLU A 44 -13.59 -23.09 1.83
C GLU A 44 -13.97 -23.87 3.10
N GLU A 45 -13.52 -25.12 3.20
CA GLU A 45 -13.76 -25.96 4.35
C GLU A 45 -13.12 -25.40 5.61
N MET A 46 -11.82 -25.08 5.55
CA MET A 46 -11.06 -24.66 6.73
C MET A 46 -11.41 -23.26 7.20
N SER A 47 -11.74 -22.33 6.30
CA SER A 47 -12.20 -21.02 6.71
C SER A 47 -13.58 -21.08 7.36
N THR A 48 -14.48 -21.92 6.85
CA THR A 48 -15.77 -22.19 7.49
C THR A 48 -15.61 -22.81 8.88
N TYR A 49 -14.72 -23.79 9.01
CA TYR A 49 -14.41 -24.41 10.29
C TYR A 49 -13.82 -23.40 11.28
N LEU A 50 -12.85 -22.57 10.85
CA LEU A 50 -12.22 -21.56 11.70
C LEU A 50 -13.23 -20.50 12.16
N LYS A 51 -14.09 -20.00 11.27
CA LYS A 51 -15.17 -19.06 11.61
C LYS A 51 -16.19 -19.64 12.61
N GLY A 52 -16.41 -20.94 12.56
CA GLY A 52 -17.23 -21.67 13.54
C GLY A 52 -16.54 -21.82 14.90
N LEU A 53 -15.23 -21.99 14.90
CA LEU A 53 -14.42 -22.24 16.09
C LEU A 53 -14.06 -20.96 16.85
N ASP A 54 -13.79 -19.85 16.13
CA ASP A 54 -13.33 -18.58 16.71
C ASP A 54 -14.52 -17.73 17.19
N PRO A 55 -14.75 -17.60 18.51
CA PRO A 55 -15.87 -16.82 19.04
C PRO A 55 -15.73 -15.32 18.80
N TYR A 56 -14.51 -14.82 18.56
CA TYR A 56 -14.21 -13.41 18.34
C TYR A 56 -14.35 -13.01 16.87
N LYS A 57 -14.49 -13.99 15.96
CA LYS A 57 -14.69 -13.75 14.53
C LYS A 57 -13.56 -12.93 13.89
N HIS A 58 -12.31 -13.22 14.26
CA HIS A 58 -11.18 -12.57 13.64
C HIS A 58 -11.22 -12.68 12.12
N ILE A 59 -10.59 -11.72 11.49
CA ILE A 59 -10.36 -11.69 10.04
C ILE A 59 -9.53 -12.90 9.62
N VAL A 60 -9.85 -13.49 8.48
CA VAL A 60 -9.13 -14.62 7.89
C VAL A 60 -8.55 -14.23 6.55
N THR A 61 -7.29 -14.59 6.33
CA THR A 61 -6.56 -14.36 5.09
C THR A 61 -5.71 -15.57 4.71
N THR A 62 -5.14 -15.53 3.52
CA THR A 62 -4.09 -16.41 3.01
C THR A 62 -3.34 -15.64 1.92
N SER A 63 -2.04 -15.87 1.76
CA SER A 63 -1.26 -15.15 0.74
C SER A 63 -0.90 -15.99 -0.47
N ILE A 64 -0.69 -15.29 -1.57
CA ILE A 64 -0.09 -15.77 -2.82
C ILE A 64 1.08 -14.85 -3.19
N SER A 65 1.97 -15.29 -4.07
CA SER A 65 3.10 -14.48 -4.52
C SER A 65 3.23 -14.43 -6.06
N HIS A 66 3.53 -15.55 -6.69
CA HIS A 66 3.94 -15.58 -8.10
C HIS A 66 2.78 -15.71 -9.08
N ARG A 67 1.68 -16.31 -8.66
CA ARG A 67 0.52 -16.53 -9.53
C ARG A 67 -0.81 -16.48 -8.75
N ASP A 68 -1.83 -16.07 -9.44
CA ASP A 68 -3.19 -16.18 -8.93
C ASP A 68 -3.65 -17.65 -8.98
N ILE A 69 -4.44 -18.04 -7.97
CA ILE A 69 -5.13 -19.32 -7.92
C ILE A 69 -6.59 -19.04 -8.23
N GLU A 70 -7.08 -19.57 -9.35
CA GLU A 70 -8.47 -19.34 -9.79
C GLU A 70 -9.46 -19.76 -8.69
N GLY A 71 -10.36 -18.84 -8.31
CA GLY A 71 -11.37 -19.04 -7.27
C GLY A 71 -10.93 -18.70 -5.84
N LEU A 72 -9.63 -18.64 -5.52
CA LEU A 72 -9.16 -18.42 -4.14
C LEU A 72 -9.62 -17.08 -3.57
N ASN A 73 -9.47 -16.00 -4.34
CA ASN A 73 -9.88 -14.67 -3.93
C ASN A 73 -11.40 -14.52 -3.73
N SER A 74 -12.19 -15.46 -4.28
CA SER A 74 -13.66 -15.50 -4.17
C SER A 74 -14.15 -16.32 -2.98
N VAL A 75 -13.29 -17.05 -2.26
CA VAL A 75 -13.68 -17.88 -1.11
C VAL A 75 -14.35 -17.02 -0.04
N LYS A 76 -15.59 -17.33 0.30
CA LYS A 76 -16.49 -16.49 1.11
C LYS A 76 -15.92 -16.08 2.47
N ASN A 77 -15.28 -17.01 3.16
CA ASN A 77 -14.79 -16.82 4.53
C ASN A 77 -13.30 -16.41 4.58
N ILE A 78 -12.67 -16.17 3.45
CA ILE A 78 -11.43 -15.37 3.35
C ILE A 78 -11.89 -13.91 3.28
N ASP A 79 -11.70 -13.16 4.36
CA ASP A 79 -12.24 -11.81 4.51
C ASP A 79 -11.40 -10.77 3.79
N ILE A 80 -10.09 -10.96 3.77
CA ILE A 80 -9.10 -10.09 3.13
C ILE A 80 -8.26 -10.92 2.18
N ASN A 81 -8.17 -10.48 0.94
CA ASN A 81 -7.25 -11.06 -0.03
C ASN A 81 -5.84 -10.48 0.17
N GLN A 82 -4.81 -11.29 -0.07
CA GLN A 82 -3.42 -10.92 0.18
C GLN A 82 -2.50 -11.43 -0.92
N LYS A 83 -1.57 -10.58 -1.34
CA LYS A 83 -0.52 -10.92 -2.30
C LYS A 83 0.83 -10.37 -1.85
N HIS A 84 1.90 -11.07 -2.23
CA HIS A 84 3.27 -10.60 -2.14
C HIS A 84 3.73 -10.11 -3.51
N ILE A 85 4.41 -8.98 -3.57
CA ILE A 85 4.88 -8.38 -4.82
C ILE A 85 6.37 -8.09 -4.71
N TYR A 86 7.16 -8.86 -5.46
CA TYR A 86 8.59 -8.70 -5.50
C TYR A 86 9.06 -8.16 -6.85
N ASN A 87 10.18 -7.43 -6.84
CA ASN A 87 10.85 -6.85 -8.02
C ASN A 87 10.00 -5.85 -8.84
N ASN A 88 8.81 -5.47 -8.37
CA ASN A 88 7.93 -4.55 -9.09
C ASN A 88 7.09 -3.68 -8.16
N THR A 89 7.73 -2.82 -7.40
CA THR A 89 7.06 -1.90 -6.46
C THR A 89 6.09 -0.95 -7.16
N ASP A 90 6.31 -0.64 -8.44
CA ASP A 90 5.49 0.31 -9.20
C ASP A 90 4.03 -0.13 -9.38
N ILE A 91 3.76 -1.43 -9.34
CA ILE A 91 2.39 -1.94 -9.53
C ILE A 91 1.57 -2.05 -8.23
N LEU A 92 2.14 -1.78 -7.04
CA LEU A 92 1.44 -1.99 -5.77
C LEU A 92 0.05 -1.34 -5.75
N SER A 93 -0.01 -0.05 -6.11
CA SER A 93 -1.26 0.70 -6.09
C SER A 93 -2.28 0.14 -7.09
N SER A 94 -1.86 -0.13 -8.32
CA SER A 94 -2.74 -0.65 -9.37
C SER A 94 -3.25 -2.07 -9.06
N GLU A 95 -2.42 -2.92 -8.47
CA GLU A 95 -2.85 -4.26 -8.03
C GLU A 95 -3.88 -4.16 -6.89
N ILE A 96 -3.65 -3.30 -5.89
CA ILE A 96 -4.62 -3.09 -4.81
C ILE A 96 -5.98 -2.66 -5.40
N VAL A 97 -6.00 -1.64 -6.25
CA VAL A 97 -7.23 -1.13 -6.86
C VAL A 97 -7.94 -2.24 -7.66
N LYS A 98 -7.20 -2.91 -8.54
CA LYS A 98 -7.72 -4.00 -9.39
C LYS A 98 -8.42 -5.07 -8.57
N TYR A 99 -7.76 -5.59 -7.52
CA TYR A 99 -8.31 -6.71 -6.74
C TYR A 99 -9.47 -6.27 -5.82
N VAL A 100 -9.43 -5.05 -5.29
CA VAL A 100 -10.57 -4.50 -4.54
C VAL A 100 -11.79 -4.36 -5.43
N GLU A 101 -11.64 -3.86 -6.65
CA GLU A 101 -12.74 -3.70 -7.61
C GLU A 101 -13.26 -5.05 -8.12
N GLU A 102 -12.36 -5.99 -8.46
CA GLU A 102 -12.73 -7.29 -9.02
C GLU A 102 -13.48 -8.18 -8.01
N PHE A 103 -12.99 -8.24 -6.77
CA PHE A 103 -13.52 -9.16 -5.76
C PHE A 103 -14.43 -8.50 -4.72
N ASN A 104 -14.54 -7.19 -4.71
CA ASN A 104 -15.28 -6.41 -3.70
C ASN A 104 -14.91 -6.83 -2.25
N LYS A 105 -13.62 -7.03 -2.02
CA LYS A 105 -13.03 -7.37 -0.74
C LYS A 105 -11.83 -6.47 -0.45
N PRO A 106 -11.53 -6.19 0.83
CA PRO A 106 -10.25 -5.57 1.18
C PRO A 106 -9.08 -6.38 0.63
N TYR A 107 -8.03 -5.68 0.23
CA TYR A 107 -6.83 -6.27 -0.32
C TYR A 107 -5.59 -5.68 0.35
N ILE A 108 -4.64 -6.53 0.68
CA ILE A 108 -3.37 -6.13 1.31
C ILE A 108 -2.17 -6.68 0.55
N ILE A 109 -1.09 -5.94 0.61
CA ILE A 109 0.23 -6.40 0.19
C ILE A 109 0.97 -6.85 1.45
N GLY A 110 1.04 -8.17 1.66
CA GLY A 110 1.66 -8.76 2.84
C GLY A 110 3.17 -8.66 2.83
N GLU A 111 3.78 -8.68 1.64
CA GLU A 111 5.21 -8.51 1.46
C GLU A 111 5.50 -7.78 0.13
N PHE A 112 6.50 -6.90 0.15
CA PHE A 112 7.07 -6.31 -1.06
C PHE A 112 8.57 -6.07 -0.92
N GLY A 113 9.25 -5.90 -2.05
CA GLY A 113 10.67 -5.56 -2.12
C GLY A 113 11.40 -6.28 -3.24
N ARG A 114 12.71 -6.46 -3.07
CA ARG A 114 13.51 -7.31 -3.96
C ARG A 114 13.33 -8.77 -3.58
N GLU A 115 13.16 -9.63 -4.59
CA GLU A 115 13.15 -11.07 -4.38
C GLU A 115 14.55 -11.57 -4.01
N TRP A 116 14.62 -12.57 -3.13
CA TRP A 116 15.89 -13.18 -2.76
C TRP A 116 16.56 -13.84 -3.97
N ASP A 117 17.83 -13.52 -4.15
CA ASP A 117 18.66 -14.10 -5.21
C ASP A 117 20.06 -14.39 -4.66
N TRP A 118 20.38 -15.67 -4.48
CA TRP A 118 21.65 -16.14 -3.93
C TRP A 118 22.86 -15.73 -4.76
N SER A 119 22.67 -15.32 -6.01
CA SER A 119 23.75 -14.87 -6.91
C SER A 119 24.11 -13.41 -6.73
N LYS A 120 23.34 -12.63 -5.92
CA LYS A 120 23.48 -11.18 -5.77
C LYS A 120 23.88 -10.81 -4.35
N ASN A 121 24.69 -9.77 -4.25
CA ASN A 121 24.91 -9.05 -3.01
C ASN A 121 23.97 -7.83 -2.96
N PHE A 122 23.07 -7.76 -1.98
CA PHE A 122 22.11 -6.66 -1.86
C PHE A 122 22.74 -5.31 -1.57
N ASP A 123 23.95 -5.29 -1.01
CA ASP A 123 24.68 -4.04 -0.78
C ASP A 123 25.02 -3.33 -2.10
N ASP A 124 25.13 -4.05 -3.21
CA ASP A 124 25.46 -3.48 -4.52
C ASP A 124 24.32 -2.62 -5.09
N PHE A 125 23.07 -2.81 -4.62
CA PHE A 125 21.89 -2.04 -5.01
C PHE A 125 21.05 -1.57 -3.80
N SER A 126 21.74 -1.32 -2.72
CA SER A 126 21.13 -0.84 -1.47
C SER A 126 20.36 0.47 -1.63
N HIS A 127 20.82 1.37 -2.49
CA HIS A 127 20.14 2.63 -2.77
C HIS A 127 18.77 2.42 -3.43
N GLU A 128 18.69 1.54 -4.40
CA GLU A 128 17.44 1.18 -5.07
C GLU A 128 16.48 0.49 -4.11
N MET A 129 16.99 -0.34 -3.21
CA MET A 129 16.16 -0.96 -2.17
C MET A 129 15.61 0.08 -1.19
N ASP A 130 16.40 1.07 -0.79
CA ASP A 130 15.94 2.16 0.08
C ASP A 130 14.82 2.99 -0.59
N ILE A 131 14.92 3.23 -1.90
CA ILE A 131 13.90 3.90 -2.69
C ILE A 131 12.63 3.04 -2.75
N ASP A 132 12.75 1.76 -3.09
CA ASP A 132 11.62 0.82 -3.15
C ASP A 132 10.88 0.73 -1.81
N PHE A 133 11.62 0.65 -0.71
CA PHE A 133 11.05 0.64 0.64
C PHE A 133 10.17 1.87 0.90
N LYS A 134 10.69 3.07 0.63
CA LYS A 134 9.96 4.32 0.87
C LYS A 134 8.70 4.39 0.02
N ARG A 135 8.85 4.28 -1.31
CA ARG A 135 7.73 4.43 -2.23
C ARG A 135 6.64 3.35 -2.06
N GLY A 136 7.01 2.12 -1.74
CA GLY A 136 6.03 1.06 -1.48
C GLY A 136 5.12 1.35 -0.30
N LEU A 137 5.64 1.98 0.76
CA LEU A 137 4.82 2.44 1.89
C LEU A 137 3.81 3.51 1.45
N TRP A 138 4.26 4.51 0.66
CA TRP A 138 3.39 5.59 0.20
C TRP A 138 2.36 5.12 -0.83
N TYR A 139 2.75 4.28 -1.77
CA TYR A 139 1.81 3.69 -2.74
C TYR A 139 0.68 2.95 -2.04
N GLY A 140 0.99 2.25 -0.94
CA GLY A 140 -0.02 1.61 -0.12
C GLY A 140 -0.94 2.61 0.57
N ILE A 141 -0.39 3.59 1.31
CA ILE A 141 -1.19 4.58 2.05
C ILE A 141 -2.13 5.37 1.14
N PHE A 142 -1.72 5.61 -0.10
CA PHE A 142 -2.54 6.29 -1.10
C PHE A 142 -3.42 5.35 -1.94
N SER A 143 -3.58 4.10 -1.52
CA SER A 143 -4.42 3.08 -2.16
C SER A 143 -5.52 2.58 -1.22
N PRO A 144 -6.61 1.99 -1.74
CA PRO A 144 -7.71 1.48 -0.93
C PRO A 144 -7.36 0.16 -0.22
N THR A 145 -6.34 0.21 0.66
CA THR A 145 -5.90 -0.92 1.48
C THR A 145 -6.07 -0.63 2.96
N PRO A 146 -6.50 -1.58 3.79
CA PRO A 146 -6.66 -1.37 5.23
C PRO A 146 -5.35 -1.41 6.02
N VAL A 147 -4.26 -1.88 5.40
CA VAL A 147 -2.96 -2.07 6.05
C VAL A 147 -1.86 -1.56 5.13
N THR A 148 -0.91 -0.81 5.69
CA THR A 148 0.30 -0.40 4.96
C THR A 148 1.05 -1.63 4.46
N PRO A 149 1.48 -1.66 3.19
CA PRO A 149 2.31 -2.75 2.67
C PRO A 149 3.53 -3.00 3.54
N MET A 150 3.88 -4.27 3.72
CA MET A 150 5.03 -4.66 4.52
C MET A 150 6.24 -4.96 3.63
N SER A 151 7.36 -4.30 3.92
CA SER A 151 8.63 -4.67 3.29
C SER A 151 9.17 -5.95 3.91
N TRP A 152 9.58 -6.92 3.06
CA TRP A 152 10.18 -8.17 3.54
C TRP A 152 11.53 -7.98 4.22
N TRP A 153 12.36 -7.06 3.75
CA TRP A 153 13.75 -6.88 4.18
C TRP A 153 13.88 -6.00 5.43
N TRP A 154 13.01 -6.17 6.42
CA TRP A 154 12.95 -5.33 7.62
C TRP A 154 14.25 -5.35 8.44
N GLU A 155 14.94 -6.50 8.58
CA GLU A 155 16.24 -6.54 9.28
C GLU A 155 17.32 -5.76 8.53
N TYR A 156 17.34 -5.87 7.21
CA TYR A 156 18.29 -5.14 6.37
C TYR A 156 18.07 -3.63 6.47
N PHE A 157 16.84 -3.18 6.42
CA PHE A 157 16.49 -1.75 6.55
C PHE A 157 16.72 -1.24 7.97
N ASP A 158 16.51 -2.05 9.02
CA ASP A 158 16.82 -1.68 10.39
C ASP A 158 18.32 -1.51 10.60
N ALA A 159 19.14 -2.45 10.12
CA ALA A 159 20.59 -2.36 10.17
C ALA A 159 21.15 -1.12 9.42
N ARG A 160 20.49 -0.66 8.39
CA ARG A 160 20.81 0.56 7.61
C ARG A 160 20.23 1.84 8.21
N GLY A 161 19.54 1.78 9.34
CA GLY A 161 18.93 2.95 9.99
C GLY A 161 17.73 3.53 9.24
N MET A 162 17.02 2.74 8.43
CA MET A 162 15.84 3.19 7.67
C MET A 162 14.55 3.21 8.49
N THR A 163 14.46 2.44 9.58
CA THR A 163 13.25 2.32 10.38
C THR A 163 12.69 3.64 10.94
N PRO A 164 13.49 4.68 11.24
CA PRO A 164 12.95 5.99 11.62
C PRO A 164 12.04 6.62 10.57
N TYR A 165 12.15 6.23 9.30
CA TYR A 165 11.28 6.71 8.21
C TYR A 165 9.80 6.39 8.45
N PHE A 166 9.48 5.27 9.12
CA PHE A 166 8.11 4.93 9.52
C PHE A 166 7.43 6.02 10.37
N ARG A 167 8.19 6.84 11.10
CA ARG A 167 7.61 7.94 11.90
C ARG A 167 6.96 8.99 11.00
N GLY A 168 7.60 9.34 9.88
CA GLY A 168 7.05 10.26 8.90
C GLY A 168 5.80 9.71 8.22
N VAL A 169 5.88 8.45 7.82
CA VAL A 169 4.74 7.73 7.22
C VAL A 169 3.55 7.68 8.19
N ARG A 170 3.79 7.31 9.44
CA ARG A 170 2.76 7.25 10.49
C ARG A 170 2.14 8.62 10.76
N GLU A 171 2.95 9.68 10.85
CA GLU A 171 2.47 11.04 11.10
C GLU A 171 1.42 11.48 10.07
N ILE A 172 1.71 11.25 8.79
CA ILE A 172 0.78 11.57 7.71
C ILE A 172 -0.44 10.65 7.73
N ASN A 173 -0.24 9.34 7.94
CA ASN A 173 -1.34 8.39 8.03
C ASN A 173 -2.31 8.75 9.18
N ASP A 174 -1.79 9.06 10.37
CA ASP A 174 -2.60 9.45 11.52
C ASP A 174 -3.37 10.76 11.23
N ARG A 175 -2.76 11.72 10.52
CA ARG A 175 -3.42 12.94 10.05
C ARG A 175 -4.54 12.63 9.04
N MET A 176 -4.28 11.80 8.03
CA MET A 176 -5.28 11.36 7.05
C MET A 176 -6.46 10.66 7.72
N LEU A 177 -6.21 9.74 8.65
CA LEU A 177 -7.26 9.04 9.40
C LEU A 177 -8.10 9.99 10.24
N SER A 178 -7.46 10.95 10.91
CA SER A 178 -8.13 11.97 11.73
C SER A 178 -9.00 12.90 10.89
N ALA A 179 -8.52 13.34 9.74
CA ALA A 179 -9.26 14.20 8.81
C ALA A 179 -10.39 13.44 8.12
N GLY A 180 -10.13 12.23 7.66
CA GLY A 180 -11.07 11.41 6.87
C GLY A 180 -12.23 10.85 7.67
N LYS A 181 -12.00 10.45 8.94
CA LYS A 181 -13.04 9.85 9.80
C LYS A 181 -13.83 8.74 9.08
N GLY A 182 -13.12 7.88 8.35
CA GLY A 182 -13.71 6.81 7.55
C GLY A 182 -14.20 7.23 6.16
N LYS A 183 -13.99 8.48 5.74
CA LYS A 183 -14.33 8.99 4.40
C LYS A 183 -13.04 9.26 3.63
N PHE A 184 -12.74 8.37 2.71
CA PHE A 184 -11.56 8.44 1.84
C PHE A 184 -12.00 8.28 0.40
N GLU A 185 -11.47 9.14 -0.47
CA GLU A 185 -11.81 9.17 -1.89
C GLU A 185 -10.52 9.31 -2.70
N SER A 186 -10.23 8.35 -3.57
CA SER A 186 -9.11 8.46 -4.50
C SER A 186 -9.34 9.57 -5.51
N LEU A 187 -8.33 10.37 -5.77
CA LEU A 187 -8.38 11.48 -6.69
C LEU A 187 -7.50 11.25 -7.91
N THR A 188 -7.95 11.70 -9.06
CA THR A 188 -7.10 11.77 -10.25
C THR A 188 -6.12 12.92 -10.10
N VAL A 189 -4.83 12.62 -10.26
CA VAL A 189 -3.75 13.59 -10.25
C VAL A 189 -2.98 13.48 -11.56
N ASN A 190 -2.90 14.59 -12.30
CA ASN A 190 -2.05 14.70 -13.46
C ASN A 190 -0.77 15.45 -13.07
N ALA A 191 0.35 14.81 -13.16
CA ALA A 191 1.66 15.30 -12.72
C ALA A 191 2.77 15.01 -13.73
N GLY A 192 2.44 14.91 -15.02
CA GLY A 192 3.41 14.63 -16.08
C GLY A 192 4.13 13.30 -15.87
N ASP A 193 5.45 13.35 -15.76
CA ASP A 193 6.31 12.17 -15.58
C ASP A 193 6.48 11.72 -14.12
N PHE A 194 5.88 12.40 -13.14
CA PHE A 194 5.90 11.95 -11.75
C PHE A 194 4.94 10.78 -11.54
N HIS A 195 5.29 9.86 -10.65
CA HIS A 195 4.30 8.99 -10.03
C HIS A 195 3.52 9.83 -9.01
N ALA A 196 2.22 9.95 -9.22
CA ALA A 196 1.37 10.82 -8.43
C ALA A 196 0.13 10.08 -7.93
N TYR A 197 -0.16 10.22 -6.65
CA TYR A 197 -1.33 9.60 -6.01
C TYR A 197 -2.03 10.64 -5.14
N GLY A 198 -3.35 10.74 -5.26
CA GLY A 198 -4.17 11.69 -4.51
C GLY A 198 -5.27 11.00 -3.71
N VAL A 199 -5.48 11.45 -2.48
CA VAL A 199 -6.58 10.99 -1.63
C VAL A 199 -7.22 12.19 -0.94
N LYS A 200 -8.53 12.28 -1.04
CA LYS A 200 -9.32 13.21 -0.23
C LYS A 200 -9.73 12.51 1.07
N CYS A 201 -9.41 13.16 2.18
CA CYS A 201 -9.68 12.71 3.54
C CYS A 201 -10.59 13.72 4.23
N GLY A 202 -11.91 13.52 4.15
CA GLY A 202 -12.87 14.52 4.61
C GLY A 202 -12.73 15.83 3.82
N ASP A 203 -12.29 16.91 4.50
CA ASP A 203 -12.09 18.23 3.89
C ASP A 203 -10.63 18.53 3.48
N GLU A 204 -9.72 17.62 3.76
CA GLU A 204 -8.31 17.73 3.35
C GLU A 204 -8.02 16.85 2.13
N VAL A 205 -7.10 17.32 1.28
CA VAL A 205 -6.57 16.60 0.11
C VAL A 205 -5.09 16.35 0.34
N TYR A 206 -4.68 15.12 0.13
CA TYR A 206 -3.29 14.67 0.23
C TYR A 206 -2.83 14.22 -1.15
N VAL A 207 -1.64 14.63 -1.55
CA VAL A 207 -1.01 14.21 -2.81
C VAL A 207 0.41 13.80 -2.54
N TYR A 208 0.75 12.58 -2.92
CA TYR A 208 2.13 12.09 -2.91
C TYR A 208 2.69 12.13 -4.31
N LEU A 209 3.91 12.62 -4.45
CA LEU A 209 4.69 12.67 -5.68
C LEU A 209 6.02 11.95 -5.51
N TYR A 210 6.41 11.22 -6.54
CA TYR A 210 7.73 10.62 -6.67
C TYR A 210 8.28 10.85 -8.08
N ASN A 211 9.54 11.30 -8.18
CA ASN A 211 10.22 11.43 -9.46
C ASN A 211 11.01 10.14 -9.78
N PRO A 212 10.57 9.30 -10.74
CA PRO A 212 11.26 8.07 -11.11
C PRO A 212 12.45 8.28 -12.06
N LYS A 213 12.68 9.49 -12.55
CA LYS A 213 13.72 9.80 -13.53
C LYS A 213 15.06 10.08 -12.86
N ASN A 214 16.12 9.85 -13.60
CA ASN A 214 17.50 10.17 -13.20
C ASN A 214 17.87 11.66 -13.43
N SER A 215 16.86 12.52 -13.53
CA SER A 215 17.04 13.96 -13.73
C SER A 215 15.97 14.75 -12.98
N THR A 216 16.22 16.02 -12.72
CA THR A 216 15.20 16.92 -12.18
C THR A 216 14.07 17.09 -13.19
N ILE A 217 12.83 16.99 -12.73
CA ILE A 217 11.61 17.28 -13.48
C ILE A 217 11.00 18.57 -12.94
N ILE A 218 10.46 19.38 -13.85
CA ILE A 218 9.65 20.57 -13.53
C ILE A 218 8.33 20.40 -14.26
N THR A 219 7.21 20.42 -13.52
CA THR A 219 5.87 20.30 -14.11
C THR A 219 4.81 20.95 -13.24
N ASP A 220 3.65 21.19 -13.82
CA ASP A 220 2.44 21.55 -13.06
C ASP A 220 1.77 20.28 -12.54
N ILE A 221 1.16 20.37 -11.36
CA ILE A 221 0.37 19.29 -10.78
C ILE A 221 -1.09 19.72 -10.82
N GLU A 222 -1.92 18.95 -11.50
CA GLU A 222 -3.37 19.16 -11.55
C GLU A 222 -4.11 18.04 -10.80
N ILE A 223 -4.98 18.45 -9.88
CA ILE A 223 -5.78 17.54 -9.06
C ILE A 223 -7.24 17.78 -9.42
N ASP A 224 -7.91 16.74 -9.91
CA ASP A 224 -9.35 16.80 -10.18
C ASP A 224 -10.12 16.75 -8.85
N LEU A 225 -10.81 17.84 -8.53
CA LEU A 225 -11.60 17.99 -7.33
C LEU A 225 -12.93 18.70 -7.65
N PRO A 226 -13.97 17.97 -8.09
CA PRO A 226 -15.26 18.53 -8.45
C PRO A 226 -15.85 19.41 -7.34
N GLY A 227 -16.42 20.56 -7.72
CA GLY A 227 -17.00 21.52 -6.78
C GLY A 227 -15.98 22.42 -6.07
N THR A 228 -14.71 22.42 -6.51
CA THR A 228 -13.68 23.32 -5.98
C THR A 228 -14.04 24.78 -6.24
N VAL A 229 -14.23 25.52 -5.16
CA VAL A 229 -14.43 26.96 -5.15
C VAL A 229 -13.77 27.59 -3.92
N GLY A 230 -13.19 28.78 -4.08
CA GLY A 230 -12.64 29.57 -2.98
C GLY A 230 -11.11 29.42 -2.83
N ASN A 231 -10.63 29.81 -1.65
CA ASN A 231 -9.21 29.84 -1.35
C ASN A 231 -8.78 28.57 -0.61
N TYR A 232 -7.65 28.04 -0.99
CA TYR A 232 -7.01 26.91 -0.37
C TYR A 232 -5.67 27.28 0.24
N ARG A 233 -5.29 26.57 1.29
CA ARG A 233 -3.97 26.55 1.88
C ARG A 233 -3.29 25.25 1.45
N CYS A 234 -2.00 25.31 1.15
CA CYS A 234 -1.20 24.16 0.83
C CYS A 234 0.06 24.13 1.70
N GLU A 235 0.38 22.96 2.20
CA GLU A 235 1.64 22.66 2.85
C GLU A 235 2.31 21.54 2.08
N SER A 236 3.62 21.64 1.82
CA SER A 236 4.42 20.50 1.40
C SER A 236 5.03 19.81 2.61
N TYR A 237 5.20 18.50 2.52
CA TYR A 237 5.83 17.68 3.55
C TYR A 237 6.92 16.81 2.95
N GLU A 238 8.12 16.93 3.47
CA GLU A 238 9.29 16.11 3.09
C GLU A 238 9.41 14.93 4.06
N PRO A 239 9.10 13.68 3.64
CA PRO A 239 8.99 12.54 4.56
C PRO A 239 10.28 12.17 5.27
N ALA A 240 11.42 12.26 4.57
CA ALA A 240 12.72 11.88 5.12
C ALA A 240 13.16 12.81 6.26
N MET A 241 12.87 14.09 6.15
CA MET A 241 13.25 15.12 7.13
C MET A 241 12.11 15.49 8.08
N ARG A 242 10.88 15.12 7.76
CA ARG A 242 9.65 15.44 8.51
C ARG A 242 9.46 16.95 8.65
N VAL A 243 9.68 17.67 7.55
CA VAL A 243 9.60 19.14 7.52
C VAL A 243 8.38 19.56 6.69
N TYR A 244 7.61 20.48 7.26
CA TYR A 244 6.51 21.14 6.57
C TYR A 244 6.95 22.52 6.07
N ASN A 245 6.54 22.86 4.85
CA ASN A 245 6.74 24.18 4.28
C ASN A 245 5.42 24.71 3.72
N GLU A 246 5.18 26.01 3.85
CA GLU A 246 4.02 26.66 3.23
C GLU A 246 4.23 26.77 1.71
N VAL A 247 3.17 26.56 0.94
CA VAL A 247 3.17 26.62 -0.53
C VAL A 247 2.19 27.70 -0.99
N ASP A 248 2.72 28.73 -1.64
CA ASP A 248 1.95 29.93 -2.03
C ASP A 248 1.37 29.87 -3.46
N HIS A 249 1.90 29.00 -4.32
CA HIS A 249 1.57 28.90 -5.75
C HIS A 249 0.47 27.87 -6.04
N ILE A 250 -0.61 27.93 -5.25
CA ILE A 250 -1.80 27.09 -5.39
C ILE A 250 -2.94 27.87 -6.04
N TYR A 251 -3.59 27.28 -7.04
CA TYR A 251 -4.71 27.84 -7.77
C TYR A 251 -5.88 26.87 -7.74
N ALA A 252 -7.08 27.37 -7.42
CA ALA A 252 -8.27 26.56 -7.35
C ALA A 252 -9.37 27.18 -8.23
N ALA A 253 -9.71 26.52 -9.32
CA ALA A 253 -10.74 26.94 -10.26
C ALA A 253 -11.33 25.75 -11.03
N ASP A 254 -12.58 25.90 -11.47
CA ASP A 254 -13.24 24.99 -12.41
C ASP A 254 -13.20 23.49 -12.04
N GLY A 255 -13.29 23.19 -10.74
CA GLY A 255 -13.25 21.80 -10.27
C GLY A 255 -11.85 21.19 -10.22
N LYS A 256 -10.80 22.03 -10.28
CA LYS A 256 -9.40 21.60 -10.18
C LYS A 256 -8.62 22.42 -9.18
N ILE A 257 -7.60 21.79 -8.61
CA ILE A 257 -6.52 22.47 -7.89
C ILE A 257 -5.24 22.28 -8.70
N THR A 258 -4.49 23.37 -8.91
CA THR A 258 -3.23 23.35 -9.64
C THR A 258 -2.11 23.91 -8.77
N LEU A 259 -1.01 23.17 -8.67
CA LEU A 259 0.28 23.61 -8.16
C LEU A 259 1.19 23.89 -9.35
N LYS A 260 1.76 25.08 -9.44
CA LYS A 260 2.50 25.55 -10.62
C LYS A 260 4.00 25.40 -10.45
N GLY A 261 4.64 24.81 -11.48
CA GLY A 261 6.10 24.80 -11.59
C GLY A 261 6.78 23.96 -10.50
N GLU A 262 6.17 22.86 -10.08
CA GLU A 262 6.74 21.96 -9.07
C GLU A 262 8.02 21.32 -9.57
N ILE A 263 9.04 21.28 -8.70
CA ILE A 263 10.40 20.83 -9.03
C ILE A 263 10.75 19.68 -8.10
N LEU A 264 11.04 18.51 -8.67
CA LEU A 264 11.55 17.36 -7.93
C LEU A 264 12.85 16.83 -8.54
N GLY A 265 13.88 16.70 -7.71
CA GLY A 265 15.15 16.06 -8.08
C GLY A 265 14.98 14.58 -8.41
N SER A 266 16.03 13.97 -8.95
CA SER A 266 16.09 12.55 -9.25
C SER A 266 15.81 11.71 -8.00
N ASN A 267 14.91 10.72 -8.13
CA ASN A 267 14.51 9.80 -7.05
C ASN A 267 14.02 10.49 -5.76
N CYS A 268 13.58 11.76 -5.86
CA CYS A 268 13.01 12.50 -4.75
C CYS A 268 11.50 12.28 -4.64
N GLU A 269 10.99 12.49 -3.45
CA GLU A 269 9.58 12.40 -3.11
C GLU A 269 9.11 13.63 -2.35
N LEU A 270 7.83 13.96 -2.46
CA LEU A 270 7.21 15.08 -1.76
C LEU A 270 5.72 14.80 -1.56
N LEU A 271 5.17 15.26 -0.44
CA LEU A 271 3.74 15.27 -0.23
C LEU A 271 3.21 16.70 -0.21
N TYR A 272 1.97 16.86 -0.68
CA TYR A 272 1.18 18.09 -0.48
C TYR A 272 -0.04 17.78 0.37
N ILE A 273 -0.36 18.72 1.25
CA ILE A 273 -1.53 18.68 2.12
C ILE A 273 -2.29 19.96 1.88
N ILE A 274 -3.50 19.82 1.36
CA ILE A 274 -4.30 20.94 0.85
C ILE A 274 -5.61 20.98 1.65
N SER A 275 -5.95 22.13 2.18
CA SER A 275 -7.17 22.37 2.93
C SER A 275 -7.82 23.67 2.52
N LYS A 276 -9.15 23.75 2.63
CA LYS A 276 -9.90 24.98 2.39
C LYS A 276 -9.59 26.02 3.48
N LYS A 277 -9.38 27.29 3.08
CA LYS A 277 -9.22 28.41 4.02
C LYS A 277 -10.53 28.79 4.66
#